data_0e1c5d50e49ef78f89ac3cc588279f9e
#
_entry.id   0e1c5d50e49ef78f89ac3cc588279f9e
#
_cell.length_a   1.000
_cell.length_b   1.000
_cell.length_c   1.000
_cell.angle_alpha   90.00
_cell.angle_beta   90.00
_cell.angle_gamma   90.00
#
_symmetry.space_group_name_H-M   'P 1'
#
loop_
_entity.id
_entity.type
_entity.pdbx_description
1 polymer ?
#
loop_
_entity_poly.entity_id
_entity_poly.type
_entity_poly.pdbx_seq_one_letter_code
_entity_poly.pdbx_strand_id
1 'polypeptide(L)'
;SYAPVDAALCRDLFLREALVHGAVHQPPEFLAHNLERMAWVQDQEAKGRRRDLMIDDDVMYQFYAERLPTELCRVADLKHWLRGLSAAELEGLHFDEQWLLKNQTPALQEEDFPNHLEVLGVRLPLHYRFAPGTDDDGISVDIPVGLLPNLSAELFNWSVPGMLPALVEQWLRTLPKNKRRNLVPLPDKLDELCLRLLKPEVYRQGQFLAVLAGLLEDLYRLRVDASDWDRQRLS
;
A
#
# COMPACT_ATOMS: atom_id res chain seq x y z
N SER A 1 -16.96 33.81 2.78
CA SER A 1 -15.52 34.08 2.90
C SER A 1 -15.26 34.79 4.22
N TYR A 2 -14.42 34.25 5.09
CA TYR A 2 -14.02 34.84 6.38
C TYR A 2 -12.83 35.82 6.21
N ALA A 3 -12.27 35.97 5.01
CA ALA A 3 -11.11 36.82 4.73
C ALA A 3 -11.20 38.29 5.20
N PRO A 4 -12.38 38.95 5.27
CA PRO A 4 -12.49 40.28 5.83
C PRO A 4 -12.44 40.33 7.37
N VAL A 5 -12.64 39.17 8.04
CA VAL A 5 -12.75 39.07 9.50
C VAL A 5 -11.43 38.65 10.14
N ASP A 6 -10.72 37.69 9.56
CA ASP A 6 -9.41 37.22 10.02
C ASP A 6 -8.61 36.66 8.84
N ALA A 7 -7.69 37.44 8.30
CA ALA A 7 -6.88 37.04 7.15
C ALA A 7 -5.88 35.95 7.50
N ALA A 8 -5.35 35.93 8.73
CA ALA A 8 -4.38 34.92 9.16
C ALA A 8 -5.04 33.56 9.30
N LEU A 9 -6.19 33.50 9.96
CA LEU A 9 -6.98 32.26 10.08
C LEU A 9 -7.43 31.73 8.69
N CYS A 10 -7.86 32.64 7.80
CA CYS A 10 -8.30 32.28 6.46
C CYS A 10 -7.15 31.65 5.65
N ARG A 11 -5.94 32.20 5.77
CA ARG A 11 -4.73 31.64 5.15
C ARG A 11 -4.37 30.28 5.74
N ASP A 12 -4.35 30.16 7.06
CA ASP A 12 -4.03 28.87 7.73
C ASP A 12 -4.98 27.77 7.26
N LEU A 13 -6.29 28.01 7.31
CA LEU A 13 -7.30 27.09 6.80
C LEU A 13 -7.12 26.77 5.31
N PHE A 14 -6.79 27.78 4.49
CA PHE A 14 -6.55 27.58 3.07
C PHE A 14 -5.34 26.67 2.82
N LEU A 15 -4.22 26.91 3.50
CA LEU A 15 -3.03 26.06 3.35
C LEU A 15 -3.29 24.63 3.82
N ARG A 16 -3.92 24.43 4.99
CA ARG A 16 -4.19 23.12 5.54
C ARG A 16 -5.24 22.36 4.72
N GLU A 17 -6.43 22.92 4.57
CA GLU A 17 -7.54 22.18 3.97
C GLU A 17 -7.42 22.09 2.44
N ALA A 18 -7.11 23.22 1.78
CA ALA A 18 -7.09 23.24 0.32
C ALA A 18 -5.82 22.63 -0.27
N LEU A 19 -4.63 22.88 0.33
CA LEU A 19 -3.36 22.46 -0.28
C LEU A 19 -2.79 21.19 0.35
N VAL A 20 -2.75 21.08 1.68
CA VAL A 20 -2.24 19.88 2.34
C VAL A 20 -3.24 18.73 2.22
N HIS A 21 -4.51 18.95 2.56
CA HIS A 21 -5.54 17.90 2.52
C HIS A 21 -6.22 17.79 1.14
N GLY A 22 -5.88 18.67 0.19
CA GLY A 22 -6.39 18.57 -1.18
C GLY A 22 -7.89 18.84 -1.34
N ALA A 23 -8.54 19.56 -0.42
CA ALA A 23 -9.97 19.85 -0.46
C ALA A 23 -10.33 20.90 -1.54
N VAL A 24 -9.93 20.61 -2.79
CA VAL A 24 -10.15 21.48 -3.97
C VAL A 24 -10.80 20.68 -5.07
N HIS A 25 -11.99 21.10 -5.51
CA HIS A 25 -12.75 20.40 -6.56
C HIS A 25 -12.02 20.32 -7.92
N GLN A 26 -11.27 21.37 -8.28
CA GLN A 26 -10.47 21.40 -9.52
C GLN A 26 -9.09 21.94 -9.19
N PRO A 27 -8.17 21.09 -8.70
CA PRO A 27 -6.85 21.54 -8.29
C PRO A 27 -6.06 22.09 -9.49
N PRO A 28 -5.23 23.12 -9.28
CA PRO A 28 -4.21 23.51 -10.24
C PRO A 28 -3.24 22.35 -10.53
N GLU A 29 -2.57 22.37 -11.66
CA GLU A 29 -1.70 21.28 -12.14
C GLU A 29 -0.65 20.85 -11.09
N PHE A 30 0.07 21.81 -10.48
CA PHE A 30 1.06 21.47 -9.44
C PHE A 30 0.43 20.78 -8.23
N LEU A 31 -0.79 21.19 -7.83
CA LEU A 31 -1.47 20.57 -6.70
C LEU A 31 -1.99 19.17 -7.07
N ALA A 32 -2.49 18.99 -8.30
CA ALA A 32 -2.87 17.67 -8.78
C ALA A 32 -1.66 16.71 -8.78
N HIS A 33 -0.50 17.19 -9.25
CA HIS A 33 0.77 16.45 -9.16
C HIS A 33 1.11 16.08 -7.71
N ASN A 34 1.05 17.04 -6.78
CA ASN A 34 1.40 16.81 -5.39
C ASN A 34 0.46 15.79 -4.71
N LEU A 35 -0.84 15.88 -5.00
CA LEU A 35 -1.83 14.91 -4.50
C LEU A 35 -1.59 13.50 -5.07
N GLU A 36 -1.18 13.40 -6.32
CA GLU A 36 -0.79 12.11 -6.92
C GLU A 36 0.46 11.51 -6.24
N ARG A 37 1.47 12.35 -5.93
CA ARG A 37 2.67 11.89 -5.18
C ARG A 37 2.32 11.46 -3.76
N MET A 38 1.44 12.18 -3.07
CA MET A 38 0.94 11.78 -1.75
C MET A 38 0.16 10.45 -1.82
N ALA A 39 -0.70 10.28 -2.82
CA ALA A 39 -1.42 9.03 -3.03
C ALA A 39 -0.47 7.84 -3.30
N TRP A 40 0.63 8.08 -4.02
CA TRP A 40 1.68 7.08 -4.20
C TRP A 40 2.32 6.67 -2.86
N VAL A 41 2.65 7.62 -1.97
CA VAL A 41 3.19 7.28 -0.64
C VAL A 41 2.18 6.50 0.19
N GLN A 42 0.89 6.87 0.13
CA GLN A 42 -0.18 6.13 0.82
C GLN A 42 -0.32 4.69 0.29
N ASP A 43 -0.14 4.49 -1.01
CA ASP A 43 -0.08 3.14 -1.60
C ASP A 43 1.11 2.34 -1.08
N GLN A 44 2.31 2.96 -0.97
CA GLN A 44 3.48 2.33 -0.34
C GLN A 44 3.21 1.96 1.14
N GLU A 45 2.53 2.82 1.88
CA GLU A 45 2.12 2.55 3.26
C GLU A 45 1.16 1.36 3.36
N ALA A 46 0.18 1.30 2.46
CA ALA A 46 -0.79 0.20 2.41
C ALA A 46 -0.12 -1.13 2.05
N LYS A 47 0.75 -1.14 1.05
CA LYS A 47 1.55 -2.29 0.62
C LYS A 47 2.49 -2.79 1.74
N GLY A 48 3.20 -1.86 2.37
CA GLY A 48 4.13 -2.15 3.48
C GLY A 48 3.43 -2.40 4.83
N ARG A 49 2.10 -2.29 4.89
CA ARG A 49 1.29 -2.41 6.11
C ARG A 49 1.78 -1.53 7.26
N ARG A 50 2.07 -0.27 6.94
CA ARG A 50 2.60 0.75 7.88
C ARG A 50 1.95 2.11 7.62
N ARG A 51 2.11 3.08 8.53
CA ARG A 51 1.52 4.43 8.43
C ARG A 51 2.52 5.52 8.82
N ASP A 52 3.78 5.28 8.61
CA ASP A 52 4.86 6.16 9.09
C ASP A 52 5.86 6.54 7.99
N LEU A 53 5.48 6.33 6.71
CA LEU A 53 6.34 6.70 5.58
C LEU A 53 6.20 8.16 5.19
N MET A 54 4.96 8.70 5.21
CA MET A 54 4.71 10.08 4.77
C MET A 54 5.20 11.09 5.81
N ILE A 55 5.79 12.20 5.34
CA ILE A 55 6.09 13.35 6.20
C ILE A 55 4.82 13.92 6.82
N ASP A 56 4.98 14.64 7.92
CA ASP A 56 3.84 15.20 8.65
C ASP A 56 3.21 16.37 7.89
N ASP A 57 1.90 16.57 8.09
CA ASP A 57 1.12 17.66 7.49
C ASP A 57 1.73 19.04 7.78
N ASP A 58 2.34 19.21 8.96
CA ASP A 58 3.00 20.48 9.32
C ASP A 58 4.23 20.77 8.44
N VAL A 59 4.95 19.74 7.98
CA VAL A 59 6.07 19.91 7.04
C VAL A 59 5.55 20.32 5.66
N MET A 60 4.47 19.70 5.19
CA MET A 60 3.82 20.08 3.94
C MET A 60 3.21 21.50 4.03
N TYR A 61 2.63 21.85 5.17
CA TYR A 61 2.14 23.19 5.45
C TYR A 61 3.28 24.23 5.34
N GLN A 62 4.41 24.00 5.99
CA GLN A 62 5.57 24.90 5.93
C GLN A 62 6.09 25.06 4.51
N PHE A 63 6.18 23.97 3.74
CA PHE A 63 6.56 24.02 2.34
C PHE A 63 5.72 25.05 1.55
N TYR A 64 4.40 25.01 1.70
CA TYR A 64 3.50 25.98 1.05
C TYR A 64 3.58 27.38 1.66
N ALA A 65 3.68 27.48 2.99
CA ALA A 65 3.74 28.76 3.69
C ALA A 65 4.94 29.61 3.27
N GLU A 66 6.08 28.96 2.99
CA GLU A 66 7.33 29.60 2.55
C GLU A 66 7.32 30.02 1.08
N ARG A 67 6.55 29.33 0.23
CA ARG A 67 6.57 29.53 -1.23
C ARG A 67 5.44 30.36 -1.78
N LEU A 68 4.33 30.42 -1.06
CA LEU A 68 3.14 31.13 -1.51
C LEU A 68 3.02 32.50 -0.85
N PRO A 69 2.60 33.55 -1.60
CA PRO A 69 2.33 34.88 -1.05
C PRO A 69 1.39 34.84 0.17
N THR A 70 1.65 35.75 1.11
CA THR A 70 0.91 35.80 2.38
C THR A 70 -0.56 36.15 2.24
N GLU A 71 -0.91 36.81 1.15
CA GLU A 71 -2.28 37.31 0.86
C GLU A 71 -3.18 36.22 0.28
N LEU A 72 -2.60 35.06 -0.15
CA LEU A 72 -3.37 34.01 -0.77
C LEU A 72 -4.18 33.23 0.27
N CYS A 73 -5.49 33.27 0.16
CA CYS A 73 -6.44 32.57 1.02
C CYS A 73 -7.60 31.93 0.23
N ARG A 74 -7.57 31.94 -1.11
CA ARG A 74 -8.61 31.36 -1.96
C ARG A 74 -8.02 30.71 -3.21
N VAL A 75 -8.64 29.64 -3.69
CA VAL A 75 -8.22 28.91 -4.90
C VAL A 75 -8.24 29.82 -6.14
N ALA A 76 -9.17 30.76 -6.25
CA ALA A 76 -9.24 31.68 -7.38
C ALA A 76 -8.03 32.62 -7.45
N ASP A 77 -7.59 33.15 -6.29
CA ASP A 77 -6.42 34.02 -6.20
C ASP A 77 -5.14 33.22 -6.48
N LEU A 78 -5.05 32.01 -5.96
CA LEU A 78 -3.96 31.08 -6.28
C LEU A 78 -3.87 30.81 -7.80
N LYS A 79 -4.99 30.48 -8.46
CA LYS A 79 -5.01 30.26 -9.90
C LYS A 79 -4.62 31.50 -10.70
N HIS A 80 -4.93 32.68 -10.21
CA HIS A 80 -4.51 33.95 -10.84
C HIS A 80 -3.00 34.17 -10.67
N TRP A 81 -2.47 33.99 -9.48
CA TRP A 81 -1.05 34.13 -9.17
C TRP A 81 -0.17 33.17 -9.97
N LEU A 82 -0.57 31.91 -10.08
CA LEU A 82 0.16 30.88 -10.83
C LEU A 82 0.39 31.23 -12.31
N ARG A 83 -0.49 32.05 -12.93
CA ARG A 83 -0.32 32.49 -14.33
C ARG A 83 0.86 33.43 -14.54
N GLY A 84 1.33 34.05 -13.47
CA GLY A 84 2.48 34.97 -13.51
C GLY A 84 3.82 34.29 -13.25
N LEU A 85 3.83 32.97 -12.93
CA LEU A 85 5.04 32.25 -12.62
C LEU A 85 5.75 31.73 -13.87
N SER A 86 7.07 31.70 -13.81
CA SER A 86 7.90 30.96 -14.76
C SER A 86 7.78 29.45 -14.55
N ALA A 87 8.24 28.66 -15.54
CA ALA A 87 8.26 27.20 -15.43
C ALA A 87 9.09 26.71 -14.24
N ALA A 88 10.23 27.35 -13.94
CA ALA A 88 11.08 26.99 -12.81
C ALA A 88 10.42 27.26 -11.44
N GLU A 89 9.65 28.36 -11.34
CA GLU A 89 8.89 28.68 -10.11
C GLU A 89 7.73 27.69 -9.92
N LEU A 90 7.05 27.28 -10.99
CA LEU A 90 6.01 26.25 -10.94
C LEU A 90 6.57 24.89 -10.50
N GLU A 91 7.74 24.51 -11.06
CA GLU A 91 8.45 23.29 -10.66
C GLU A 91 8.83 23.31 -9.17
N GLY A 92 9.21 24.48 -8.64
CA GLY A 92 9.49 24.66 -7.22
C GLY A 92 8.31 24.44 -6.28
N LEU A 93 7.08 24.29 -6.80
CA LEU A 93 5.86 23.97 -6.04
C LEU A 93 5.56 22.46 -6.03
N HIS A 94 6.26 21.64 -6.82
CA HIS A 94 6.06 20.22 -6.88
C HIS A 94 6.72 19.50 -5.70
N PHE A 95 6.05 18.48 -5.19
CA PHE A 95 6.65 17.56 -4.23
C PHE A 95 7.54 16.55 -4.96
N ASP A 96 8.72 16.33 -4.42
CA ASP A 96 9.58 15.20 -4.77
C ASP A 96 9.19 13.96 -3.95
N GLU A 97 9.21 12.78 -4.55
CA GLU A 97 8.86 11.53 -3.89
C GLU A 97 9.76 11.24 -2.68
N GLN A 98 11.06 11.50 -2.81
CA GLN A 98 12.01 11.27 -1.71
C GLN A 98 11.80 12.26 -0.56
N TRP A 99 11.40 13.51 -0.90
CA TRP A 99 11.08 14.52 0.09
C TRP A 99 9.82 14.16 0.89
N LEU A 100 8.83 13.52 0.25
CA LEU A 100 7.61 13.06 0.93
C LEU A 100 7.86 11.88 1.89
N LEU A 101 8.96 11.13 1.70
CA LEU A 101 9.25 9.96 2.52
C LEU A 101 10.07 10.33 3.76
N LYS A 102 9.56 9.99 4.94
CA LYS A 102 10.33 10.01 6.18
C LYS A 102 11.53 9.05 6.06
N ASN A 103 12.69 9.50 6.48
CA ASN A 103 13.90 8.68 6.64
C ASN A 103 14.43 8.04 5.33
N GLN A 104 14.13 8.60 4.17
CA GLN A 104 14.60 8.07 2.86
C GLN A 104 14.36 6.55 2.72
N THR A 105 13.21 6.08 3.19
CA THR A 105 12.84 4.66 3.08
C THR A 105 12.75 4.27 1.61
N PRO A 106 13.42 3.17 1.18
CA PRO A 106 13.31 2.72 -0.20
C PRO A 106 11.86 2.38 -0.56
N ALA A 107 11.45 2.73 -1.77
CA ALA A 107 10.16 2.30 -2.31
C ALA A 107 10.10 0.77 -2.40
N LEU A 108 8.91 0.22 -2.19
CA LEU A 108 8.67 -1.21 -2.34
C LEU A 108 8.79 -1.60 -3.82
N GLN A 109 9.35 -2.77 -4.08
CA GLN A 109 9.52 -3.26 -5.45
C GLN A 109 8.18 -3.73 -6.02
N GLU A 110 7.92 -3.45 -7.29
CA GLU A 110 6.68 -3.87 -7.96
C GLU A 110 6.59 -5.39 -8.10
N GLU A 111 7.73 -6.07 -8.18
CA GLU A 111 7.79 -7.55 -8.20
C GLU A 111 7.21 -8.17 -6.92
N ASP A 112 7.42 -7.51 -5.77
CA ASP A 112 6.91 -7.96 -4.47
C ASP A 112 5.45 -7.52 -4.25
N PHE A 113 5.10 -6.33 -4.75
CA PHE A 113 3.78 -5.71 -4.57
C PHE A 113 3.19 -5.25 -5.91
N PRO A 114 2.81 -6.18 -6.79
CA PRO A 114 2.30 -5.88 -8.11
C PRO A 114 0.97 -5.11 -8.06
N ASN A 115 0.79 -4.15 -8.96
CA ASN A 115 -0.47 -3.41 -9.11
C ASN A 115 -1.55 -4.21 -9.86
N HIS A 116 -1.19 -5.35 -10.43
CA HIS A 116 -2.11 -6.19 -11.22
C HIS A 116 -1.84 -7.67 -10.96
N LEU A 117 -2.90 -8.45 -11.02
CA LEU A 117 -2.85 -9.91 -11.05
C LEU A 117 -3.17 -10.38 -12.48
N GLU A 118 -2.31 -11.17 -13.09
CA GLU A 118 -2.59 -11.79 -14.37
C GLU A 118 -3.28 -13.14 -14.17
N VAL A 119 -4.50 -13.28 -14.72
CA VAL A 119 -5.31 -14.50 -14.64
C VAL A 119 -5.97 -14.72 -15.98
N LEU A 120 -5.81 -15.90 -16.55
CA LEU A 120 -6.38 -16.28 -17.88
C LEU A 120 -6.06 -15.28 -18.99
N GLY A 121 -4.88 -14.65 -18.96
CA GLY A 121 -4.45 -13.65 -19.93
C GLY A 121 -5.11 -12.26 -19.74
N VAL A 122 -5.84 -12.06 -18.65
CA VAL A 122 -6.44 -10.76 -18.28
C VAL A 122 -5.69 -10.16 -17.09
N ARG A 123 -5.35 -8.87 -17.17
CA ARG A 123 -4.74 -8.12 -16.07
C ARG A 123 -5.84 -7.55 -15.18
N LEU A 124 -5.92 -8.02 -13.96
CA LEU A 124 -6.90 -7.61 -12.95
C LEU A 124 -6.23 -6.62 -11.99
N PRO A 125 -6.78 -5.40 -11.81
CA PRO A 125 -6.23 -4.44 -10.86
C PRO A 125 -6.25 -4.98 -9.42
N LEU A 126 -5.16 -4.74 -8.68
CA LEU A 126 -5.02 -5.03 -7.25
C LEU A 126 -5.05 -3.72 -6.48
N HIS A 127 -5.82 -3.69 -5.41
CA HIS A 127 -5.90 -2.57 -4.48
C HIS A 127 -5.44 -3.02 -3.10
N TYR A 128 -4.48 -2.28 -2.54
CA TYR A 128 -3.93 -2.54 -1.22
C TYR A 128 -4.57 -1.61 -0.21
N ARG A 129 -5.00 -2.16 0.92
CA ARG A 129 -5.54 -1.37 2.02
C ARG A 129 -4.98 -1.85 3.35
N PHE A 130 -4.49 -0.90 4.15
CA PHE A 130 -4.06 -1.17 5.51
C PHE A 130 -5.04 -0.53 6.49
N ALA A 131 -6.02 -1.31 6.95
CA ALA A 131 -7.07 -0.90 7.87
C ALA A 131 -7.35 -2.02 8.89
N PRO A 132 -6.38 -2.29 9.80
CA PRO A 132 -6.48 -3.40 10.74
C PRO A 132 -7.80 -3.40 11.52
N GLY A 133 -8.47 -4.55 11.55
CA GLY A 133 -9.76 -4.72 12.23
C GLY A 133 -10.99 -4.33 11.42
N THR A 134 -10.84 -4.01 10.15
CA THR A 134 -11.97 -3.82 9.22
C THR A 134 -12.02 -4.93 8.17
N ASP A 135 -13.19 -5.15 7.56
CA ASP A 135 -13.37 -6.16 6.50
C ASP A 135 -12.61 -5.83 5.21
N ASP A 136 -12.22 -4.57 5.05
CA ASP A 136 -11.51 -4.08 3.88
C ASP A 136 -9.96 -4.19 4.02
N ASP A 137 -9.46 -4.68 5.15
CA ASP A 137 -8.01 -4.78 5.37
C ASP A 137 -7.39 -5.87 4.49
N GLY A 138 -6.37 -5.53 3.74
CA GLY A 138 -5.64 -6.48 2.90
C GLY A 138 -5.58 -6.11 1.43
N ILE A 139 -5.76 -7.10 0.55
CA ILE A 139 -5.72 -6.95 -0.91
C ILE A 139 -7.09 -7.27 -1.48
N SER A 140 -7.63 -6.36 -2.27
CA SER A 140 -8.80 -6.60 -3.10
C SER A 140 -8.43 -6.62 -4.58
N VAL A 141 -9.23 -7.30 -5.39
CA VAL A 141 -9.04 -7.43 -6.82
C VAL A 141 -10.34 -7.11 -7.55
N ASP A 142 -10.26 -6.29 -8.60
CA ASP A 142 -11.40 -5.98 -9.44
C ASP A 142 -11.59 -7.08 -10.49
N ILE A 143 -12.69 -7.82 -10.39
CA ILE A 143 -12.98 -8.94 -11.28
C ILE A 143 -14.18 -8.60 -12.18
N PRO A 144 -14.02 -8.53 -13.51
CA PRO A 144 -15.12 -8.43 -14.44
C PRO A 144 -16.10 -9.59 -14.25
N VAL A 145 -17.40 -9.31 -14.16
CA VAL A 145 -18.46 -10.31 -13.91
C VAL A 145 -18.39 -11.49 -14.87
N GLY A 146 -18.04 -11.24 -16.14
CA GLY A 146 -17.90 -12.28 -17.17
C GLY A 146 -16.77 -13.29 -16.91
N LEU A 147 -15.79 -12.98 -16.07
CA LEU A 147 -14.69 -13.89 -15.72
C LEU A 147 -15.01 -14.79 -14.52
N LEU A 148 -15.94 -14.37 -13.65
CA LEU A 148 -16.25 -15.07 -12.40
C LEU A 148 -16.51 -16.58 -12.56
N PRO A 149 -17.28 -17.05 -13.58
CA PRO A 149 -17.53 -18.48 -13.76
C PRO A 149 -16.28 -19.31 -14.07
N ASN A 150 -15.21 -18.67 -14.56
CA ASN A 150 -13.97 -19.34 -14.98
C ASN A 150 -12.85 -19.23 -13.95
N LEU A 151 -13.09 -18.54 -12.84
CA LEU A 151 -12.09 -18.34 -11.78
C LEU A 151 -12.29 -19.32 -10.64
N SER A 152 -11.20 -19.94 -10.23
CA SER A 152 -11.19 -20.70 -8.98
C SER A 152 -10.87 -19.77 -7.81
N ALA A 153 -11.64 -19.86 -6.71
CA ALA A 153 -11.35 -19.17 -5.46
C ALA A 153 -9.95 -19.52 -4.90
N GLU A 154 -9.39 -20.66 -5.29
CA GLU A 154 -8.06 -21.12 -4.87
C GLU A 154 -6.93 -20.19 -5.35
N LEU A 155 -7.11 -19.52 -6.49
CA LEU A 155 -6.14 -18.54 -7.00
C LEU A 155 -5.92 -17.38 -6.02
N PHE A 156 -6.94 -17.04 -5.25
CA PHE A 156 -6.92 -15.93 -4.29
C PHE A 156 -6.45 -16.37 -2.88
N ASN A 157 -6.23 -17.65 -2.66
CA ASN A 157 -5.61 -18.16 -1.42
C ASN A 157 -4.10 -17.92 -1.37
N TRP A 158 -3.49 -17.62 -2.50
CA TRP A 158 -2.11 -17.15 -2.59
C TRP A 158 -2.06 -15.64 -2.40
N SER A 159 -1.13 -15.15 -1.57
CA SER A 159 -0.87 -13.72 -1.47
C SER A 159 0.11 -13.25 -2.55
N VAL A 160 0.33 -11.95 -2.65
CA VAL A 160 1.42 -11.36 -3.44
C VAL A 160 2.77 -11.69 -2.80
N PRO A 161 3.89 -11.69 -3.58
CA PRO A 161 5.19 -12.09 -3.07
C PRO A 161 5.60 -11.39 -1.77
N GLY A 162 5.46 -10.07 -1.68
CA GLY A 162 5.84 -9.30 -0.49
C GLY A 162 5.00 -9.57 0.77
N MET A 163 3.78 -10.10 0.62
CA MET A 163 2.93 -10.48 1.77
C MET A 163 2.95 -11.99 2.04
N LEU A 164 3.59 -12.77 1.18
CA LEU A 164 3.63 -14.23 1.34
C LEU A 164 4.28 -14.67 2.66
N PRO A 165 5.38 -14.05 3.15
CA PRO A 165 5.96 -14.41 4.44
C PRO A 165 4.96 -14.28 5.60
N ALA A 166 4.20 -13.21 5.65
CA ALA A 166 3.20 -12.99 6.69
C ALA A 166 2.06 -14.04 6.61
N LEU A 167 1.60 -14.36 5.41
CA LEU A 167 0.60 -15.40 5.17
C LEU A 167 1.10 -16.79 5.63
N VAL A 168 2.32 -17.17 5.25
CA VAL A 168 2.94 -18.44 5.66
C VAL A 168 3.07 -18.49 7.18
N GLU A 169 3.58 -17.43 7.81
CA GLU A 169 3.74 -17.36 9.27
C GLU A 169 2.39 -17.51 9.98
N GLN A 170 1.34 -16.82 9.53
CA GLN A 170 0.00 -16.93 10.09
C GLN A 170 -0.48 -18.40 10.05
N TRP A 171 -0.38 -19.07 8.90
CA TRP A 171 -0.78 -20.47 8.78
C TRP A 171 0.05 -21.40 9.65
N LEU A 172 1.37 -21.24 9.69
CA LEU A 172 2.25 -22.06 10.55
C LEU A 172 1.90 -21.92 12.04
N ARG A 173 1.46 -20.71 12.46
CA ARG A 173 1.01 -20.46 13.83
C ARG A 173 -0.30 -21.18 14.18
N THR A 174 -1.13 -21.55 13.19
CA THR A 174 -2.34 -22.34 13.42
C THR A 174 -2.06 -23.81 13.74
N LEU A 175 -0.92 -24.35 13.33
CA LEU A 175 -0.57 -25.73 13.52
C LEU A 175 -0.57 -26.15 15.00
N PRO A 176 -0.88 -27.43 15.31
CA PRO A 176 -0.76 -27.98 16.65
C PRO A 176 0.63 -27.80 17.26
N LYS A 177 0.72 -27.59 18.58
CA LYS A 177 1.96 -27.31 19.30
C LYS A 177 3.07 -28.33 19.06
N ASN A 178 2.72 -29.61 18.96
CA ASN A 178 3.67 -30.68 18.67
C ASN A 178 4.32 -30.55 17.29
N LYS A 179 3.59 -30.07 16.27
CA LYS A 179 4.10 -29.82 14.92
C LYS A 179 4.92 -28.55 14.85
N ARG A 180 4.47 -27.46 15.49
CA ARG A 180 5.20 -26.17 15.53
C ARG A 180 6.58 -26.27 16.15
N ARG A 181 6.80 -27.18 17.11
CA ARG A 181 8.12 -27.39 17.74
C ARG A 181 9.21 -27.78 16.73
N ASN A 182 8.85 -28.43 15.64
CA ASN A 182 9.79 -28.86 14.58
C ASN A 182 10.21 -27.69 13.68
N LEU A 183 9.53 -26.52 13.80
CA LEU A 183 9.78 -25.33 12.99
C LEU A 183 10.57 -24.25 13.75
N VAL A 184 11.24 -24.60 14.82
CA VAL A 184 12.07 -23.67 15.62
C VAL A 184 13.52 -23.74 15.16
N PRO A 185 14.19 -22.61 14.92
CA PRO A 185 13.68 -21.22 14.91
C PRO A 185 12.80 -20.94 13.69
N LEU A 186 11.66 -20.26 13.91
CA LEU A 186 10.67 -20.02 12.85
C LEU A 186 11.18 -19.07 11.75
N PRO A 187 11.92 -17.97 12.01
CA PRO A 187 12.36 -17.06 10.96
C PRO A 187 13.15 -17.75 9.84
N ASP A 188 14.16 -18.55 10.19
CA ASP A 188 15.00 -19.24 9.21
C ASP A 188 14.18 -20.21 8.34
N LYS A 189 13.20 -20.89 8.97
CA LYS A 189 12.29 -21.80 8.26
C LYS A 189 11.33 -21.06 7.34
N LEU A 190 10.87 -19.88 7.78
CA LEU A 190 10.00 -19.02 7.00
C LEU A 190 10.69 -18.54 5.73
N ASP A 191 11.92 -18.06 5.85
CA ASP A 191 12.72 -17.61 4.71
C ASP A 191 12.94 -18.72 3.69
N GLU A 192 13.32 -19.94 4.15
CA GLU A 192 13.50 -21.09 3.28
C GLU A 192 12.20 -21.50 2.56
N LEU A 193 11.06 -21.52 3.29
CA LEU A 193 9.75 -21.83 2.70
C LEU A 193 9.34 -20.80 1.67
N CYS A 194 9.51 -19.50 1.96
CA CYS A 194 9.17 -18.42 1.03
C CYS A 194 10.02 -18.49 -0.24
N LEU A 195 11.32 -18.72 -0.12
CA LEU A 195 12.21 -18.92 -1.27
C LEU A 195 11.75 -20.09 -2.18
N ARG A 196 11.19 -21.15 -1.61
CA ARG A 196 10.65 -22.29 -2.38
C ARG A 196 9.29 -21.97 -2.98
N LEU A 197 8.40 -21.33 -2.21
CA LEU A 197 7.06 -20.96 -2.65
C LEU A 197 7.07 -19.94 -3.80
N LEU A 198 8.07 -19.03 -3.82
CA LEU A 198 8.19 -18.00 -4.86
C LEU A 198 8.83 -18.48 -6.16
N LYS A 199 9.27 -19.74 -6.24
CA LYS A 199 9.76 -20.29 -7.50
C LYS A 199 8.66 -20.32 -8.55
N PRO A 200 8.94 -19.94 -9.81
CA PRO A 200 7.93 -19.85 -10.87
C PRO A 200 7.13 -21.15 -11.09
N GLU A 201 7.79 -22.30 -10.89
CA GLU A 201 7.18 -23.64 -10.99
C GLU A 201 6.31 -24.03 -9.80
N VAL A 202 6.32 -23.23 -8.71
CA VAL A 202 5.58 -23.49 -7.46
C VAL A 202 4.54 -22.42 -7.20
N TYR A 203 4.91 -21.16 -7.42
CA TYR A 203 4.07 -20.02 -7.10
C TYR A 203 2.74 -20.06 -7.85
N ARG A 204 1.64 -20.08 -7.10
CA ARG A 204 0.27 -20.18 -7.62
C ARG A 204 -0.02 -21.48 -8.41
N GLN A 205 0.75 -22.52 -8.21
CA GLN A 205 0.50 -23.84 -8.80
C GLN A 205 -0.27 -24.73 -7.82
N GLY A 206 -1.58 -24.73 -7.92
CA GLY A 206 -2.47 -25.53 -7.07
C GLY A 206 -2.89 -24.84 -5.76
N GLN A 207 -3.44 -25.65 -4.84
CA GLN A 207 -3.94 -25.18 -3.55
C GLN A 207 -2.79 -24.79 -2.62
N PHE A 208 -2.79 -23.55 -2.14
CA PHE A 208 -1.73 -22.98 -1.30
C PHE A 208 -1.35 -23.89 -0.12
N LEU A 209 -2.34 -24.34 0.68
CA LEU A 209 -2.07 -25.16 1.86
C LEU A 209 -1.55 -26.56 1.51
N ALA A 210 -1.96 -27.13 0.38
CA ALA A 210 -1.44 -28.41 -0.08
C ALA A 210 0.03 -28.29 -0.50
N VAL A 211 0.36 -27.21 -1.22
CA VAL A 211 1.76 -26.92 -1.61
C VAL A 211 2.61 -26.65 -0.37
N LEU A 212 2.12 -25.85 0.57
CA LEU A 212 2.83 -25.58 1.83
C LEU A 212 3.05 -26.87 2.64
N ALA A 213 2.04 -27.73 2.76
CA ALA A 213 2.16 -29.02 3.45
C ALA A 213 3.20 -29.94 2.78
N GLY A 214 3.22 -30.00 1.45
CA GLY A 214 4.23 -30.74 0.70
C GLY A 214 5.65 -30.23 0.98
N LEU A 215 5.87 -28.92 0.98
CA LEU A 215 7.17 -28.34 1.31
C LEU A 215 7.60 -28.61 2.75
N LEU A 216 6.66 -28.61 3.71
CA LEU A 216 6.96 -28.95 5.11
C LEU A 216 7.38 -30.43 5.25
N GLU A 217 6.77 -31.34 4.50
CA GLU A 217 7.17 -32.74 4.47
C GLU A 217 8.54 -32.94 3.80
N ASP A 218 8.77 -32.28 2.67
CA ASP A 218 10.01 -32.42 1.90
C ASP A 218 11.23 -31.86 2.66
N LEU A 219 11.11 -30.64 3.19
CA LEU A 219 12.22 -29.93 3.83
C LEU A 219 12.47 -30.37 5.28
N TYR A 220 11.39 -30.62 6.03
CA TYR A 220 11.48 -30.82 7.49
C TYR A 220 10.97 -32.21 7.95
N ARG A 221 10.55 -33.07 7.02
CA ARG A 221 9.89 -34.34 7.35
C ARG A 221 8.68 -34.19 8.25
N LEU A 222 8.04 -33.03 8.14
CA LEU A 222 6.87 -32.65 8.94
C LEU A 222 5.60 -32.88 8.12
N ARG A 223 4.92 -33.99 8.38
CA ARG A 223 3.62 -34.27 7.76
C ARG A 223 2.54 -33.42 8.39
N VAL A 224 1.81 -32.67 7.55
CA VAL A 224 0.70 -31.81 7.92
C VAL A 224 -0.54 -32.23 7.11
N ASP A 225 -1.60 -32.57 7.82
CA ASP A 225 -2.87 -32.98 7.21
C ASP A 225 -3.83 -31.76 7.15
N ALA A 226 -4.86 -31.82 6.32
CA ALA A 226 -5.82 -30.73 6.15
C ALA A 226 -6.51 -30.31 7.46
N SER A 227 -6.69 -31.25 8.38
CA SER A 227 -7.29 -31.01 9.71
C SER A 227 -6.39 -30.29 10.71
N ASP A 228 -5.08 -30.18 10.41
CA ASP A 228 -4.13 -29.47 11.28
C ASP A 228 -4.19 -27.95 11.11
N TRP A 229 -4.75 -27.49 9.99
CA TRP A 229 -4.91 -26.09 9.69
C TRP A 229 -6.17 -25.52 10.34
N ASP A 230 -6.02 -24.66 11.34
CA ASP A 230 -7.13 -24.05 12.06
C ASP A 230 -7.42 -22.65 11.51
N ARG A 231 -8.41 -22.56 10.58
CA ARG A 231 -8.83 -21.29 9.97
C ARG A 231 -9.39 -20.29 10.97
N GLN A 232 -9.92 -20.75 12.11
CA GLN A 232 -10.48 -19.85 13.13
C GLN A 232 -9.40 -19.08 13.91
N ARG A 233 -8.14 -19.50 13.78
CA ARG A 233 -6.99 -18.82 14.39
C ARG A 233 -6.24 -17.89 13.45
N LEU A 234 -6.73 -17.71 12.25
CA LEU A 234 -6.21 -16.67 11.37
C LEU A 234 -6.73 -15.32 11.88
N SER A 235 -5.82 -14.48 12.34
CA SER A 235 -6.11 -13.13 12.86
C SER A 235 -5.72 -12.07 11.85
#